data_68d7923fb44329f7debb074e23453ed6
#
_entry.id   68d7923fb44329f7debb074e23453ed6
#
_cell.length_a   1.000
_cell.length_b   1.000
_cell.length_c   1.000
_cell.angle_alpha   90.00
_cell.angle_beta   90.00
_cell.angle_gamma   90.00
#
_symmetry.space_group_name_H-M   'P 1'
#
loop_
_entity.id
_entity.type
_entity.pdbx_description
1 polymer ?
#
loop_
_entity_poly.entity_id
_entity_poly.type
_entity_poly.pdbx_seq_one_letter_code
_entity_poly.pdbx_strand_id
1 'polypeptide(L)'
;MKKLLVASVATAALVAGSVVVASAANADSGTVVRVIDGDTLVVSINNGDHTIRLLNIDTPETKDPAQPVECLGPQATEYLEGLLPKGTQVRLEFDAKRHDKYGRTLAGVFAPDGSLVNANIAREGLGIPVQFDGNIKFLPPVEAAYAEARAAKSGLFSDQVDCTIPARLAQTTEALEAAATAEPAATSANAGAAAAALVTQLAAAKALRAVIAAGKDAQRAIYWAGLTATVTAAYLSTLDSKVSAAEKKRDETVTLQGTLAAAEKKAHEDRVAAEAQAAAEKKAAEERAAAEKKAVDDAAAAEAARQAEAERLRRLPAPAPYVPPAPQPYIPPAPAPYVPPATKYTGPRCYAPGGKSWRPC
;
A
#
# COMPACT_ATOMS: atom_id res chain seq x y z
N MET A 1 -40.24 90.53 -5.28
CA MET A 1 -39.66 89.35 -4.64
C MET A 1 -40.78 88.46 -4.18
N LYS A 2 -41.25 87.52 -5.01
CA LYS A 2 -42.39 86.65 -4.74
C LYS A 2 -41.83 85.24 -4.37
N LYS A 3 -42.14 84.77 -3.15
CA LYS A 3 -41.87 83.39 -2.70
C LYS A 3 -42.95 82.49 -3.23
N LEU A 4 -42.66 81.51 -4.08
CA LEU A 4 -43.52 80.42 -4.43
C LEU A 4 -43.29 79.25 -3.46
N LEU A 5 -44.34 78.87 -2.74
CA LEU A 5 -44.43 77.67 -1.93
C LEU A 5 -44.87 76.55 -2.88
N VAL A 6 -44.09 75.51 -3.01
CA VAL A 6 -44.50 74.28 -3.73
C VAL A 6 -44.87 73.26 -2.65
N ALA A 7 -46.20 72.93 -2.63
CA ALA A 7 -46.73 71.88 -1.79
C ALA A 7 -46.52 70.50 -2.45
N SER A 8 -45.72 69.63 -1.82
CA SER A 8 -45.54 68.29 -2.28
C SER A 8 -46.63 67.39 -1.69
N VAL A 9 -47.54 66.90 -2.55
CA VAL A 9 -48.54 65.89 -2.22
C VAL A 9 -47.80 64.50 -2.24
N ALA A 10 -47.66 63.89 -1.08
CA ALA A 10 -47.22 62.53 -0.96
C ALA A 10 -48.36 61.54 -1.18
N THR A 11 -48.45 60.95 -2.35
CA THR A 11 -49.36 59.81 -2.62
C THR A 11 -48.79 58.53 -2.04
N ALA A 12 -49.29 58.05 -0.91
CA ALA A 12 -49.08 56.75 -0.35
C ALA A 12 -49.73 55.68 -1.22
N ALA A 13 -48.99 54.95 -2.03
CA ALA A 13 -49.46 53.75 -2.72
C ALA A 13 -49.52 52.57 -1.73
N LEU A 14 -50.76 52.22 -1.31
CA LEU A 14 -50.99 50.95 -0.62
C LEU A 14 -50.86 49.82 -1.63
N VAL A 15 -49.71 49.12 -1.56
CA VAL A 15 -49.54 47.82 -2.22
C VAL A 15 -50.32 46.81 -1.38
N ALA A 16 -51.54 46.51 -1.75
CA ALA A 16 -52.30 45.37 -1.26
C ALA A 16 -51.59 44.10 -1.77
N GLY A 17 -50.73 43.51 -0.93
CA GLY A 17 -50.18 42.19 -1.17
C GLY A 17 -51.31 41.16 -1.20
N SER A 18 -51.70 40.75 -2.40
CA SER A 18 -52.59 39.60 -2.57
C SER A 18 -51.84 38.36 -2.11
N VAL A 19 -52.13 37.93 -0.89
CA VAL A 19 -51.78 36.59 -0.46
C VAL A 19 -52.59 35.63 -1.30
N VAL A 20 -51.98 35.05 -2.31
CA VAL A 20 -52.55 33.92 -3.05
C VAL A 20 -52.60 32.76 -2.07
N VAL A 21 -53.72 32.55 -1.43
CA VAL A 21 -54.05 31.32 -0.72
C VAL A 21 -54.25 30.27 -1.80
N ALA A 22 -53.14 29.63 -2.19
CA ALA A 22 -53.18 28.48 -3.08
C ALA A 22 -54.00 27.37 -2.41
N SER A 23 -54.98 26.93 -3.13
CA SER A 23 -56.04 25.98 -2.78
C SER A 23 -55.57 24.81 -1.93
N ALA A 24 -56.15 24.67 -0.72
CA ALA A 24 -55.96 23.57 0.22
C ALA A 24 -56.50 22.19 -0.25
N ALA A 25 -56.82 22.05 -1.52
CA ALA A 25 -57.43 20.83 -2.09
C ALA A 25 -56.44 19.63 -2.22
N ASN A 26 -55.12 19.82 -2.05
CA ASN A 26 -54.10 18.79 -2.16
C ASN A 26 -53.12 18.77 -0.99
N ALA A 27 -53.56 19.13 0.22
CA ALA A 27 -52.76 19.11 1.41
C ALA A 27 -53.47 18.38 2.56
N ASP A 28 -52.77 17.53 3.27
CA ASP A 28 -53.22 16.89 4.51
C ASP A 28 -52.26 17.30 5.66
N SER A 29 -52.77 17.20 6.90
CA SER A 29 -51.94 17.35 8.11
C SER A 29 -51.93 16.03 8.87
N GLY A 30 -50.80 15.72 9.51
CA GLY A 30 -50.67 14.51 10.28
C GLY A 30 -49.59 14.59 11.34
N THR A 31 -49.54 13.59 12.17
CA THR A 31 -48.54 13.48 13.28
C THR A 31 -47.54 12.38 12.97
N VAL A 32 -46.26 12.66 13.07
CA VAL A 32 -45.19 11.68 12.84
C VAL A 32 -45.26 10.58 13.91
N VAL A 33 -45.36 9.34 13.47
CA VAL A 33 -45.37 8.15 14.33
C VAL A 33 -43.91 7.63 14.50
N ARG A 34 -43.20 7.50 13.39
CA ARG A 34 -41.79 7.08 13.35
C ARG A 34 -41.19 7.32 11.97
N VAL A 35 -39.87 7.42 11.91
CA VAL A 35 -39.09 7.34 10.69
C VAL A 35 -38.73 5.87 10.39
N ILE A 36 -38.68 5.49 9.13
CA ILE A 36 -38.27 4.16 8.65
C ILE A 36 -36.83 4.21 8.15
N ASP A 37 -36.55 5.14 7.26
CA ASP A 37 -35.22 5.42 6.66
C ASP A 37 -35.13 6.91 6.27
N GLY A 38 -34.08 7.28 5.51
CA GLY A 38 -33.80 8.70 5.20
C GLY A 38 -34.87 9.43 4.37
N ASP A 39 -35.78 8.71 3.72
CA ASP A 39 -36.85 9.31 2.87
C ASP A 39 -38.21 8.66 3.05
N THR A 40 -38.37 7.85 4.08
CA THR A 40 -39.62 7.15 4.37
C THR A 40 -39.97 7.24 5.85
N LEU A 41 -41.19 7.68 6.15
CA LEU A 41 -41.70 7.79 7.51
C LEU A 41 -43.15 7.34 7.60
N VAL A 42 -43.64 7.10 8.82
CA VAL A 42 -45.04 6.83 9.11
C VAL A 42 -45.68 8.04 9.75
N VAL A 43 -46.77 8.49 9.19
CA VAL A 43 -47.56 9.64 9.67
C VAL A 43 -48.98 9.17 9.93
N SER A 44 -49.52 9.53 11.09
CA SER A 44 -50.92 9.31 11.44
C SER A 44 -51.76 10.46 10.89
N ILE A 45 -52.71 10.13 10.00
CA ILE A 45 -53.62 11.05 9.35
C ILE A 45 -55.05 10.55 9.60
N ASN A 46 -55.90 11.38 10.18
CA ASN A 46 -57.29 10.99 10.49
C ASN A 46 -57.40 9.67 11.27
N ASN A 47 -56.52 9.46 12.25
CA ASN A 47 -56.42 8.27 13.10
C ASN A 47 -55.97 6.98 12.35
N GLY A 48 -55.46 7.09 11.14
CA GLY A 48 -54.85 6.00 10.38
C GLY A 48 -53.36 6.22 10.12
N ASP A 49 -52.56 5.19 10.28
CA ASP A 49 -51.12 5.26 9.99
C ASP A 49 -50.85 5.05 8.50
N HIS A 50 -50.13 5.98 7.91
CA HIS A 50 -49.76 5.97 6.49
C HIS A 50 -48.26 5.97 6.35
N THR A 51 -47.73 5.08 5.52
CA THR A 51 -46.31 5.12 5.12
C THR A 51 -46.13 6.18 4.04
N ILE A 52 -45.35 7.21 4.35
CA ILE A 52 -45.06 8.34 3.46
C ILE A 52 -43.69 8.14 2.85
N ARG A 53 -43.60 8.11 1.53
CA ARG A 53 -42.35 8.21 0.76
C ARG A 53 -42.20 9.65 0.27
N LEU A 54 -41.08 10.28 0.65
CA LEU A 54 -40.82 11.66 0.26
C LEU A 54 -40.63 11.76 -1.26
N LEU A 55 -41.35 12.69 -1.87
CA LEU A 55 -41.29 12.95 -3.31
C LEU A 55 -39.98 13.64 -3.72
N ASN A 56 -39.53 13.33 -4.90
CA ASN A 56 -38.41 13.95 -5.59
C ASN A 56 -37.05 13.92 -4.87
N ILE A 57 -36.93 13.09 -3.86
CA ILE A 57 -35.67 12.78 -3.16
C ILE A 57 -35.50 11.27 -3.07
N ASP A 58 -34.27 10.79 -3.20
CA ASP A 58 -33.86 9.41 -2.91
C ASP A 58 -32.64 9.45 -1.98
N THR A 59 -32.70 8.69 -0.88
CA THR A 59 -31.64 8.63 0.12
C THR A 59 -30.93 7.29 0.07
N PRO A 60 -29.69 7.19 0.61
CA PRO A 60 -29.00 5.91 0.69
C PRO A 60 -29.79 4.88 1.50
N GLU A 61 -29.85 3.66 0.98
CA GLU A 61 -30.65 2.56 1.53
C GLU A 61 -30.04 2.00 2.82
N THR A 62 -30.91 1.70 3.80
CA THR A 62 -30.50 1.10 5.09
C THR A 62 -31.28 -0.15 5.46
N LYS A 63 -32.38 -0.44 4.78
CA LYS A 63 -33.35 -1.47 5.19
C LYS A 63 -33.50 -2.62 4.18
N ASP A 64 -32.87 -2.54 3.02
CA ASP A 64 -32.90 -3.64 2.06
C ASP A 64 -32.03 -4.83 2.58
N PRO A 65 -32.64 -5.96 2.97
CA PRO A 65 -31.88 -7.11 3.51
C PRO A 65 -30.99 -7.79 2.46
N ALA A 66 -31.21 -7.49 1.17
CA ALA A 66 -30.44 -8.05 0.06
C ALA A 66 -29.22 -7.18 -0.31
N GLN A 67 -29.08 -5.99 0.30
CA GLN A 67 -28.02 -5.02 -0.02
C GLN A 67 -27.28 -4.62 1.26
N PRO A 68 -25.99 -4.34 1.20
CA PRO A 68 -25.27 -3.70 2.30
C PRO A 68 -25.85 -2.30 2.55
N VAL A 69 -25.76 -1.83 3.80
CA VAL A 69 -26.09 -0.45 4.16
C VAL A 69 -25.28 0.50 3.31
N GLU A 70 -25.97 1.43 2.65
CA GLU A 70 -25.32 2.39 1.76
C GLU A 70 -24.64 3.53 2.53
N CYS A 71 -23.62 4.12 1.90
CA CYS A 71 -22.90 5.28 2.42
C CYS A 71 -23.85 6.41 2.80
N LEU A 72 -23.78 6.90 4.04
CA LEU A 72 -24.62 7.95 4.61
C LEU A 72 -26.09 7.56 4.82
N GLY A 73 -26.51 6.31 4.61
CA GLY A 73 -27.88 5.87 4.88
C GLY A 73 -28.31 6.04 6.34
N PRO A 74 -27.51 5.56 7.33
CA PRO A 74 -27.82 5.81 8.74
C PRO A 74 -27.90 7.31 9.08
N GLN A 75 -27.01 8.13 8.53
CA GLN A 75 -27.00 9.58 8.74
C GLN A 75 -28.23 10.28 8.15
N ALA A 76 -28.69 9.84 6.97
CA ALA A 76 -29.94 10.35 6.38
C ALA A 76 -31.14 10.01 7.26
N THR A 77 -31.19 8.80 7.81
CA THR A 77 -32.24 8.37 8.76
C THR A 77 -32.19 9.19 10.03
N GLU A 78 -31.03 9.34 10.67
CA GLU A 78 -30.82 10.13 11.88
C GLU A 78 -31.19 11.61 11.66
N TYR A 79 -30.83 12.17 10.51
CA TYR A 79 -31.17 13.54 10.14
C TYR A 79 -32.68 13.72 10.04
N LEU A 80 -33.39 12.80 9.37
CA LEU A 80 -34.86 12.87 9.26
C LEU A 80 -35.52 12.67 10.64
N GLU A 81 -35.01 11.78 11.49
CA GLU A 81 -35.50 11.62 12.88
C GLU A 81 -35.28 12.88 13.71
N GLY A 82 -34.17 13.60 13.52
CA GLY A 82 -33.89 14.88 14.16
C GLY A 82 -34.79 16.00 13.71
N LEU A 83 -35.10 16.06 12.41
CA LEU A 83 -36.03 17.06 11.86
C LEU A 83 -37.48 16.79 12.27
N LEU A 84 -37.87 15.53 12.28
CA LEU A 84 -39.24 15.09 12.49
C LEU A 84 -39.32 14.03 13.61
N PRO A 85 -39.03 14.40 14.86
CA PRO A 85 -39.16 13.45 15.96
C PRO A 85 -40.61 13.01 16.12
N LYS A 86 -40.83 11.82 16.73
CA LYS A 86 -42.17 11.30 16.99
C LYS A 86 -43.03 12.33 17.69
N GLY A 87 -44.29 12.51 17.18
CA GLY A 87 -45.22 13.48 17.68
C GLY A 87 -45.20 14.83 16.97
N THR A 88 -44.24 15.06 16.07
CA THR A 88 -44.16 16.29 15.25
C THR A 88 -45.38 16.39 14.33
N GLN A 89 -46.02 17.56 14.31
CA GLN A 89 -47.07 17.87 13.34
C GLN A 89 -46.46 18.25 12.00
N VAL A 90 -46.88 17.60 10.94
CA VAL A 90 -46.41 17.87 9.58
C VAL A 90 -47.56 18.18 8.64
N ARG A 91 -47.27 18.99 7.63
CA ARG A 91 -48.17 19.23 6.51
C ARG A 91 -47.67 18.44 5.30
N LEU A 92 -48.55 17.71 4.66
CA LEU A 92 -48.27 16.90 3.50
C LEU A 92 -48.89 17.55 2.26
N GLU A 93 -48.13 17.73 1.24
CA GLU A 93 -48.62 18.16 -0.05
C GLU A 93 -48.35 17.08 -1.11
N PHE A 94 -49.31 16.91 -2.00
CA PHE A 94 -49.28 15.87 -3.01
C PHE A 94 -49.05 16.45 -4.41
N ASP A 95 -48.60 15.58 -5.30
CA ASP A 95 -48.48 15.86 -6.73
C ASP A 95 -49.48 14.99 -7.52
N ALA A 96 -49.26 14.82 -8.80
CA ALA A 96 -50.17 14.16 -9.75
C ALA A 96 -50.51 12.72 -9.32
N LYS A 97 -49.53 11.94 -8.86
CA LYS A 97 -49.71 10.56 -8.40
C LYS A 97 -49.48 10.48 -6.90
N ARG A 98 -50.52 10.04 -6.17
CA ARG A 98 -50.51 9.98 -4.70
C ARG A 98 -49.94 8.72 -4.11
N HIS A 99 -49.87 7.62 -4.84
CA HIS A 99 -49.40 6.35 -4.32
C HIS A 99 -48.40 5.69 -5.31
N ASP A 100 -47.42 5.04 -4.77
CA ASP A 100 -46.52 4.20 -5.56
C ASP A 100 -47.08 2.78 -5.76
N LYS A 101 -46.31 1.94 -6.46
CA LYS A 101 -46.67 0.53 -6.71
C LYS A 101 -46.67 -0.35 -5.47
N TYR A 102 -46.09 0.12 -4.36
CA TYR A 102 -46.06 -0.57 -3.09
C TYR A 102 -47.13 -0.09 -2.11
N GLY A 103 -47.98 0.85 -2.53
CA GLY A 103 -49.07 1.43 -1.72
C GLY A 103 -48.60 2.52 -0.76
N ARG A 104 -47.34 2.98 -0.82
CA ARG A 104 -46.89 4.12 -0.02
C ARG A 104 -47.49 5.42 -0.55
N THR A 105 -47.83 6.33 0.35
CA THR A 105 -48.28 7.69 -0.01
C THR A 105 -47.07 8.55 -0.42
N LEU A 106 -47.12 9.18 -1.57
CA LEU A 106 -46.09 10.05 -2.12
C LEU A 106 -46.39 11.51 -1.76
N ALA A 107 -45.48 12.17 -1.02
CA ALA A 107 -45.74 13.54 -0.57
C ALA A 107 -44.45 14.40 -0.49
N GLY A 108 -44.62 15.72 -0.67
CA GLY A 108 -43.74 16.72 -0.08
C GLY A 108 -44.15 16.92 1.38
N VAL A 109 -43.18 16.77 2.29
CA VAL A 109 -43.41 16.90 3.74
C VAL A 109 -42.89 18.25 4.20
N PHE A 110 -43.74 19.02 4.88
CA PHE A 110 -43.37 20.31 5.44
C PHE A 110 -43.32 20.22 6.95
N ALA A 111 -42.21 20.65 7.52
CA ALA A 111 -41.99 20.73 8.96
C ALA A 111 -42.85 21.88 9.58
N PRO A 112 -42.95 21.96 10.92
CA PRO A 112 -43.73 23.02 11.58
C PRO A 112 -43.28 24.45 11.27
N ASP A 113 -42.02 24.65 10.93
CA ASP A 113 -41.46 25.94 10.52
C ASP A 113 -41.80 26.31 9.06
N GLY A 114 -42.48 25.42 8.34
CA GLY A 114 -42.85 25.58 6.94
C GLY A 114 -41.77 25.15 5.94
N SER A 115 -40.61 24.68 6.39
CA SER A 115 -39.57 24.21 5.51
C SER A 115 -39.93 22.86 4.85
N LEU A 116 -39.54 22.68 3.58
CA LEU A 116 -39.70 21.44 2.83
C LEU A 116 -38.63 20.44 3.24
N VAL A 117 -38.98 19.41 3.99
CA VAL A 117 -38.09 18.37 4.52
C VAL A 117 -37.33 17.66 3.39
N ASN A 118 -38.01 17.37 2.27
CA ASN A 118 -37.39 16.78 1.08
C ASN A 118 -36.17 17.59 0.58
N ALA A 119 -36.30 18.93 0.56
CA ALA A 119 -35.22 19.82 0.17
C ALA A 119 -34.14 19.93 1.27
N ASN A 120 -34.52 19.90 2.57
CA ASN A 120 -33.56 19.95 3.66
C ASN A 120 -32.60 18.75 3.64
N ILE A 121 -33.12 17.53 3.38
CA ILE A 121 -32.30 16.33 3.21
C ILE A 121 -31.29 16.49 2.05
N ALA A 122 -31.77 17.05 0.91
CA ALA A 122 -30.90 17.31 -0.24
C ALA A 122 -29.84 18.37 0.06
N ARG A 123 -30.17 19.41 0.88
CA ARG A 123 -29.22 20.48 1.28
C ARG A 123 -28.08 19.98 2.13
N GLU A 124 -28.32 18.95 2.96
CA GLU A 124 -27.27 18.27 3.73
C GLU A 124 -26.46 17.29 2.87
N GLY A 125 -26.82 17.08 1.60
CA GLY A 125 -26.18 16.12 0.73
C GLY A 125 -26.48 14.67 1.12
N LEU A 126 -27.60 14.42 1.79
CA LEU A 126 -28.03 13.11 2.30
C LEU A 126 -29.01 12.41 1.35
N GLY A 127 -29.25 12.97 0.18
CA GLY A 127 -30.10 12.40 -0.85
C GLY A 127 -29.89 13.08 -2.20
N ILE A 128 -30.41 12.45 -3.25
CA ILE A 128 -30.33 12.95 -4.63
C ILE A 128 -31.72 13.29 -5.16
N PRO A 129 -31.85 14.31 -6.06
CA PRO A 129 -33.10 14.58 -6.73
C PRO A 129 -33.47 13.46 -7.69
N VAL A 130 -34.70 12.99 -7.61
CA VAL A 130 -35.23 11.95 -8.50
C VAL A 130 -36.66 12.28 -8.93
N GLN A 131 -36.99 11.88 -10.14
CA GLN A 131 -38.36 11.98 -10.65
C GLN A 131 -39.05 10.62 -10.59
N PHE A 132 -40.18 10.54 -9.89
CA PHE A 132 -41.00 9.33 -9.79
C PHE A 132 -42.35 9.51 -10.47
N ASP A 133 -42.71 8.62 -11.37
CA ASP A 133 -44.07 8.46 -11.88
C ASP A 133 -44.74 9.78 -12.40
N GLY A 134 -43.93 10.69 -12.95
CA GLY A 134 -44.40 11.98 -13.44
C GLY A 134 -44.56 13.07 -12.37
N ASN A 135 -44.33 12.78 -11.10
CA ASN A 135 -44.32 13.77 -10.02
C ASN A 135 -43.08 14.66 -10.11
N ILE A 136 -43.29 15.97 -10.23
CA ILE A 136 -42.23 16.98 -10.41
C ILE A 136 -42.39 18.21 -9.51
N LYS A 137 -43.49 18.31 -8.75
CA LYS A 137 -43.84 19.51 -7.97
C LYS A 137 -42.71 19.96 -7.02
N PHE A 138 -42.05 19.03 -6.39
CA PHE A 138 -40.99 19.32 -5.41
C PHE A 138 -39.59 19.15 -6.00
N LEU A 139 -39.46 18.76 -7.27
CA LEU A 139 -38.16 18.56 -7.92
C LEU A 139 -37.31 19.84 -7.96
N PRO A 140 -37.81 21.02 -8.38
CA PRO A 140 -37.01 22.23 -8.45
C PRO A 140 -36.41 22.67 -7.10
N PRO A 141 -37.16 22.73 -5.96
CA PRO A 141 -36.55 23.08 -4.67
C PRO A 141 -35.57 22.01 -4.16
N VAL A 142 -35.76 20.72 -4.47
CA VAL A 142 -34.83 19.65 -4.13
C VAL A 142 -33.55 19.77 -4.96
N GLU A 143 -33.65 20.05 -6.26
CA GLU A 143 -32.48 20.29 -7.13
C GLU A 143 -31.66 21.50 -6.71
N ALA A 144 -32.34 22.60 -6.32
CA ALA A 144 -31.66 23.79 -5.79
C ALA A 144 -30.90 23.49 -4.52
N ALA A 145 -31.50 22.81 -3.56
CA ALA A 145 -30.89 22.39 -2.31
C ALA A 145 -29.72 21.41 -2.54
N TYR A 146 -29.87 20.47 -3.47
CA TYR A 146 -28.81 19.57 -3.91
C TYR A 146 -27.60 20.30 -4.51
N ALA A 147 -27.85 21.37 -5.28
CA ALA A 147 -26.77 22.20 -5.82
C ALA A 147 -26.04 22.97 -4.72
N GLU A 148 -26.74 23.43 -3.67
CA GLU A 148 -26.13 24.04 -2.47
C GLU A 148 -25.23 23.03 -1.76
N ALA A 149 -25.68 21.80 -1.48
CA ALA A 149 -24.90 20.73 -0.87
C ALA A 149 -23.61 20.43 -1.65
N ARG A 150 -23.72 20.35 -2.99
CA ARG A 150 -22.57 20.13 -3.86
C ARG A 150 -21.55 21.26 -3.78
N ALA A 151 -22.02 22.51 -3.77
CA ALA A 151 -21.14 23.68 -3.64
C ALA A 151 -20.44 23.74 -2.27
N ALA A 152 -21.15 23.34 -1.21
CA ALA A 152 -20.63 23.27 0.16
C ALA A 152 -19.79 21.99 0.44
N LYS A 153 -19.75 21.03 -0.48
CA LYS A 153 -19.17 19.70 -0.30
C LYS A 153 -19.73 18.94 0.91
N SER A 154 -21.04 19.04 1.13
CA SER A 154 -21.72 18.36 2.24
C SER A 154 -22.13 16.93 1.87
N GLY A 155 -22.26 16.07 2.86
CA GLY A 155 -22.78 14.72 2.72
C GLY A 155 -22.08 13.88 1.64
N LEU A 156 -22.83 13.41 0.65
CA LEU A 156 -22.33 12.57 -0.46
C LEU A 156 -21.25 13.25 -1.33
N PHE A 157 -21.08 14.58 -1.20
CA PHE A 157 -20.04 15.35 -1.91
C PHE A 157 -18.78 15.58 -1.07
N SER A 158 -18.80 15.18 0.19
CA SER A 158 -17.71 15.42 1.13
C SER A 158 -16.49 14.57 0.80
N ASP A 159 -15.32 15.18 0.87
CA ASP A 159 -14.03 14.51 0.87
C ASP A 159 -13.56 14.10 2.28
N GLN A 160 -14.39 14.40 3.32
CA GLN A 160 -14.12 14.07 4.72
C GLN A 160 -14.95 12.87 5.22
N VAL A 161 -15.87 12.35 4.43
CA VAL A 161 -16.70 11.19 4.78
C VAL A 161 -16.17 9.96 4.04
N ASP A 162 -15.51 9.08 4.73
CA ASP A 162 -14.69 7.97 4.19
C ASP A 162 -15.36 7.10 3.13
N CYS A 163 -16.68 6.93 3.20
CA CYS A 163 -17.42 6.09 2.27
C CYS A 163 -17.78 6.78 0.94
N THR A 164 -17.63 8.12 0.83
CA THR A 164 -17.96 8.86 -0.41
C THR A 164 -16.90 8.65 -1.49
N ILE A 165 -17.29 8.82 -2.76
CA ILE A 165 -16.35 8.74 -3.88
C ILE A 165 -15.26 9.84 -3.78
N PRO A 166 -15.57 11.11 -3.47
CA PRO A 166 -14.54 12.13 -3.27
C PRO A 166 -13.52 11.78 -2.19
N ALA A 167 -13.96 11.31 -1.01
CA ALA A 167 -13.07 10.92 0.07
C ALA A 167 -12.20 9.71 -0.31
N ARG A 168 -12.80 8.69 -0.91
CA ARG A 168 -12.06 7.50 -1.39
C ARG A 168 -11.03 7.87 -2.44
N LEU A 169 -11.34 8.82 -3.34
CA LEU A 169 -10.38 9.33 -4.30
C LEU A 169 -9.21 10.03 -3.59
N ALA A 170 -9.50 10.95 -2.66
CA ALA A 170 -8.49 11.69 -1.91
C ALA A 170 -7.56 10.73 -1.15
N GLN A 171 -8.12 9.83 -0.34
CA GLN A 171 -7.38 8.84 0.44
C GLN A 171 -6.54 7.91 -0.44
N THR A 172 -7.12 7.41 -1.54
CA THR A 172 -6.42 6.50 -2.45
C THR A 172 -5.25 7.20 -3.15
N THR A 173 -5.45 8.45 -3.60
CA THR A 173 -4.38 9.20 -4.27
C THR A 173 -3.29 9.63 -3.30
N GLU A 174 -3.63 10.02 -2.07
CA GLU A 174 -2.69 10.35 -1.01
C GLU A 174 -1.84 9.14 -0.60
N ALA A 175 -2.48 8.00 -0.34
CA ALA A 175 -1.78 6.76 0.02
C ALA A 175 -0.84 6.28 -1.10
N LEU A 176 -1.28 6.38 -2.36
CA LEU A 176 -0.47 6.04 -3.52
C LEU A 176 0.73 6.99 -3.67
N GLU A 177 0.52 8.29 -3.47
CA GLU A 177 1.57 9.30 -3.52
C GLU A 177 2.58 9.15 -2.37
N ALA A 178 2.10 8.91 -1.16
CA ALA A 178 2.97 8.63 -0.01
C ALA A 178 3.87 7.42 -0.25
N ALA A 179 3.32 6.32 -0.81
CA ALA A 179 4.11 5.15 -1.18
C ALA A 179 5.12 5.45 -2.30
N ALA A 180 4.76 6.31 -3.26
CA ALA A 180 5.63 6.67 -4.39
C ALA A 180 6.74 7.66 -4.01
N THR A 181 6.56 8.48 -2.98
CA THR A 181 7.52 9.49 -2.51
C THR A 181 8.34 9.04 -1.31
N ALA A 182 8.14 7.80 -0.84
CA ALA A 182 8.92 7.23 0.25
C ALA A 182 10.44 7.31 -0.03
N GLU A 183 11.23 7.57 1.02
CA GLU A 183 12.69 7.67 0.94
C GLU A 183 13.31 6.42 0.30
N PRO A 184 14.42 6.59 -0.46
CA PRO A 184 15.10 5.48 -1.09
C PRO A 184 15.55 4.43 -0.06
N ALA A 185 15.30 3.17 -0.34
CA ALA A 185 15.68 2.07 0.53
C ALA A 185 17.20 1.88 0.57
N ALA A 186 17.75 1.69 1.77
CA ALA A 186 19.16 1.43 1.98
C ALA A 186 19.54 -0.06 1.89
N THR A 187 18.57 -0.97 1.96
CA THR A 187 18.77 -2.43 1.90
C THR A 187 17.80 -3.07 0.90
N SER A 188 18.15 -4.24 0.39
CA SER A 188 17.30 -5.01 -0.51
C SER A 188 15.97 -5.39 0.15
N ALA A 189 15.97 -5.71 1.44
CA ALA A 189 14.75 -6.01 2.20
C ALA A 189 13.80 -4.81 2.27
N ASN A 190 14.32 -3.60 2.57
CA ASN A 190 13.54 -2.37 2.62
C ASN A 190 13.01 -1.98 1.23
N ALA A 191 13.81 -2.16 0.17
CA ALA A 191 13.36 -1.96 -1.21
C ALA A 191 12.23 -2.91 -1.59
N GLY A 192 12.32 -4.18 -1.18
CA GLY A 192 11.24 -5.17 -1.37
C GLY A 192 9.95 -4.78 -0.64
N ALA A 193 10.05 -4.33 0.60
CA ALA A 193 8.89 -3.83 1.37
C ALA A 193 8.24 -2.60 0.71
N ALA A 194 9.04 -1.64 0.25
CA ALA A 194 8.55 -0.47 -0.47
C ALA A 194 7.86 -0.83 -1.79
N ALA A 195 8.42 -1.77 -2.57
CA ALA A 195 7.79 -2.28 -3.78
C ALA A 195 6.45 -2.97 -3.48
N ALA A 196 6.36 -3.78 -2.42
CA ALA A 196 5.13 -4.44 -1.99
C ALA A 196 4.05 -3.43 -1.56
N ALA A 197 4.44 -2.37 -0.84
CA ALA A 197 3.53 -1.28 -0.48
C ALA A 197 2.96 -0.59 -1.72
N LEU A 198 3.80 -0.27 -2.72
CA LEU A 198 3.36 0.28 -3.99
C LEU A 198 2.39 -0.65 -4.73
N VAL A 199 2.64 -1.96 -4.77
CA VAL A 199 1.73 -2.94 -5.38
C VAL A 199 0.35 -2.91 -4.71
N THR A 200 0.30 -2.84 -3.37
CA THR A 200 -0.94 -2.77 -2.60
C THR A 200 -1.75 -1.51 -2.94
N GLN A 201 -1.09 -0.34 -2.94
CA GLN A 201 -1.77 0.93 -3.24
C GLN A 201 -2.19 1.02 -4.72
N LEU A 202 -1.39 0.49 -5.64
CA LEU A 202 -1.75 0.37 -7.06
C LEU A 202 -3.00 -0.50 -7.27
N ALA A 203 -3.12 -1.61 -6.54
CA ALA A 203 -4.30 -2.46 -6.61
C ALA A 203 -5.55 -1.72 -6.12
N ALA A 204 -5.47 -0.98 -5.01
CA ALA A 204 -6.56 -0.16 -4.48
C ALA A 204 -6.98 0.95 -5.47
N ALA A 205 -6.01 1.66 -6.05
CA ALA A 205 -6.26 2.72 -7.03
C ALA A 205 -6.93 2.19 -8.31
N LYS A 206 -6.47 1.05 -8.83
CA LYS A 206 -7.08 0.38 -9.99
C LYS A 206 -8.49 -0.12 -9.70
N ALA A 207 -8.74 -0.64 -8.49
CA ALA A 207 -10.07 -1.06 -8.06
C ALA A 207 -11.03 0.14 -7.98
N LEU A 208 -10.61 1.26 -7.36
CA LEU A 208 -11.42 2.48 -7.32
C LEU A 208 -11.69 3.02 -8.73
N ARG A 209 -10.66 3.04 -9.59
CA ARG A 209 -10.80 3.42 -11.00
C ARG A 209 -11.84 2.59 -11.73
N ALA A 210 -11.82 1.27 -11.53
CA ALA A 210 -12.80 0.36 -12.15
C ALA A 210 -14.22 0.67 -11.67
N VAL A 211 -14.42 0.92 -10.37
CA VAL A 211 -15.71 1.35 -9.82
C VAL A 211 -16.17 2.64 -10.48
N ILE A 212 -15.31 3.67 -10.56
CA ILE A 212 -15.65 4.97 -11.17
C ILE A 212 -15.94 4.82 -12.68
N ALA A 213 -15.18 3.99 -13.39
CA ALA A 213 -15.37 3.77 -14.83
C ALA A 213 -16.67 2.97 -15.15
N ALA A 214 -17.05 2.02 -14.30
CA ALA A 214 -18.28 1.25 -14.44
C ALA A 214 -19.55 2.14 -14.31
N GLY A 215 -19.43 3.23 -13.57
CA GLY A 215 -20.48 4.23 -13.47
C GLY A 215 -21.75 3.73 -12.79
N LYS A 216 -22.81 4.52 -12.92
CA LYS A 216 -24.12 4.28 -12.30
C LYS A 216 -24.80 2.96 -12.71
N ASP A 217 -24.36 2.34 -13.79
CA ASP A 217 -24.94 1.09 -14.28
C ASP A 217 -24.51 -0.13 -13.43
N ALA A 218 -23.43 0.02 -12.66
CA ALA A 218 -22.92 -1.03 -11.80
C ALA A 218 -23.40 -0.95 -10.34
N GLN A 219 -23.91 0.21 -9.92
CA GLN A 219 -24.37 0.48 -8.55
C GLN A 219 -25.54 1.47 -8.57
N ARG A 220 -26.30 1.58 -7.45
CA ARG A 220 -27.40 2.54 -7.34
C ARG A 220 -26.93 3.97 -7.58
N ALA A 221 -27.82 4.76 -8.20
CA ALA A 221 -27.55 6.15 -8.63
C ALA A 221 -27.02 7.05 -7.50
N ILE A 222 -27.36 6.76 -6.26
CA ILE A 222 -26.98 7.54 -5.08
C ILE A 222 -25.46 7.58 -4.86
N TYR A 223 -24.73 6.51 -5.18
CA TYR A 223 -23.26 6.48 -5.12
C TYR A 223 -22.60 7.48 -6.07
N TRP A 224 -23.36 7.86 -7.11
CA TRP A 224 -22.91 8.75 -8.16
C TRP A 224 -23.39 10.19 -7.98
N ALA A 225 -23.85 10.51 -6.77
CA ALA A 225 -24.29 11.86 -6.44
C ALA A 225 -23.20 12.88 -6.81
N GLY A 226 -23.57 13.86 -7.61
CA GLY A 226 -22.66 14.92 -8.05
C GLY A 226 -21.62 14.54 -9.09
N LEU A 227 -21.49 13.29 -9.48
CA LEU A 227 -20.55 12.84 -10.51
C LEU A 227 -21.14 13.07 -11.90
N THR A 228 -20.96 14.28 -12.41
CA THR A 228 -21.21 14.58 -13.82
C THR A 228 -20.17 13.88 -14.70
N ALA A 229 -20.44 13.73 -15.99
CA ALA A 229 -19.45 13.17 -16.92
C ALA A 229 -18.08 13.88 -16.85
N THR A 230 -18.09 15.21 -16.68
CA THR A 230 -16.88 16.01 -16.52
C THR A 230 -16.11 15.69 -15.24
N VAL A 231 -16.82 15.58 -14.10
CA VAL A 231 -16.19 15.24 -12.81
C VAL A 231 -15.65 13.80 -12.84
N THR A 232 -16.42 12.87 -13.39
CA THR A 232 -16.00 11.48 -13.58
C THR A 232 -14.74 11.39 -14.43
N ALA A 233 -14.70 12.09 -15.56
CA ALA A 233 -13.51 12.14 -16.42
C ALA A 233 -12.29 12.73 -15.69
N ALA A 234 -12.47 13.79 -14.89
CA ALA A 234 -11.41 14.38 -14.09
C ALA A 234 -10.87 13.40 -13.03
N TYR A 235 -11.73 12.66 -12.33
CA TYR A 235 -11.33 11.65 -11.35
C TYR A 235 -10.56 10.50 -12.00
N LEU A 236 -11.04 9.99 -13.15
CA LEU A 236 -10.33 8.95 -13.91
C LEU A 236 -8.96 9.44 -14.37
N SER A 237 -8.88 10.66 -14.92
CA SER A 237 -7.61 11.27 -15.34
C SER A 237 -6.62 11.41 -14.18
N THR A 238 -7.10 11.83 -13.01
CA THR A 238 -6.28 11.93 -11.80
C THR A 238 -5.73 10.56 -11.39
N LEU A 239 -6.60 9.54 -11.33
CA LEU A 239 -6.18 8.17 -10.99
C LEU A 239 -5.19 7.62 -12.01
N ASP A 240 -5.44 7.79 -13.31
CA ASP A 240 -4.56 7.31 -14.37
C ASP A 240 -3.17 7.93 -14.28
N SER A 241 -3.10 9.23 -14.02
CA SER A 241 -1.83 9.93 -13.82
C SER A 241 -1.05 9.41 -12.60
N LYS A 242 -1.72 9.27 -11.45
CA LYS A 242 -1.10 8.79 -10.21
C LYS A 242 -0.71 7.31 -10.31
N VAL A 243 -1.54 6.47 -10.93
CA VAL A 243 -1.25 5.04 -11.19
C VAL A 243 -0.01 4.93 -12.06
N SER A 244 0.07 5.66 -13.18
CA SER A 244 1.23 5.62 -14.08
C SER A 244 2.53 6.03 -13.37
N ALA A 245 2.50 7.10 -12.57
CA ALA A 245 3.65 7.54 -11.79
C ALA A 245 4.09 6.48 -10.76
N ALA A 246 3.13 5.87 -10.06
CA ALA A 246 3.42 4.83 -9.07
C ALA A 246 3.90 3.51 -9.69
N GLU A 247 3.42 3.14 -10.87
CA GLU A 247 3.94 1.99 -11.62
C GLU A 247 5.41 2.18 -11.98
N LYS A 248 5.76 3.35 -12.51
CA LYS A 248 7.15 3.69 -12.80
C LYS A 248 8.02 3.60 -11.54
N LYS A 249 7.56 4.18 -10.43
CA LYS A 249 8.27 4.12 -9.15
C LYS A 249 8.43 2.70 -8.63
N ARG A 250 7.40 1.85 -8.75
CA ARG A 250 7.47 0.43 -8.40
C ARG A 250 8.59 -0.28 -9.20
N ASP A 251 8.65 -0.06 -10.51
CA ASP A 251 9.64 -0.71 -11.37
C ASP A 251 11.08 -0.24 -11.05
N GLU A 252 11.25 1.05 -10.76
CA GLU A 252 12.51 1.61 -10.25
C GLU A 252 12.91 0.96 -8.90
N THR A 253 11.94 0.80 -7.99
CA THR A 253 12.17 0.21 -6.67
C THR A 253 12.52 -1.27 -6.76
N VAL A 254 11.88 -2.03 -7.65
CA VAL A 254 12.21 -3.45 -7.92
C VAL A 254 13.62 -3.57 -8.50
N THR A 255 14.01 -2.68 -9.42
CA THR A 255 15.37 -2.63 -9.97
C THR A 255 16.40 -2.32 -8.88
N LEU A 256 16.09 -1.35 -8.00
CA LEU A 256 16.94 -1.01 -6.86
C LEU A 256 17.08 -2.20 -5.90
N GLN A 257 16.00 -2.92 -5.60
CA GLN A 257 16.03 -4.13 -4.78
C GLN A 257 17.01 -5.16 -5.33
N GLY A 258 16.97 -5.43 -6.63
CA GLY A 258 17.88 -6.37 -7.29
C GLY A 258 19.35 -5.91 -7.19
N THR A 259 19.59 -4.62 -7.40
CA THR A 259 20.95 -4.04 -7.28
C THR A 259 21.50 -4.16 -5.87
N LEU A 260 20.70 -3.80 -4.87
CA LEU A 260 21.09 -3.90 -3.45
C LEU A 260 21.32 -5.36 -3.03
N ALA A 261 20.46 -6.28 -3.45
CA ALA A 261 20.63 -7.71 -3.14
C ALA A 261 21.92 -8.27 -3.74
N ALA A 262 22.28 -7.88 -4.96
CA ALA A 262 23.55 -8.28 -5.57
C ALA A 262 24.77 -7.71 -4.82
N ALA A 263 24.68 -6.43 -4.40
CA ALA A 263 25.73 -5.79 -3.62
C ALA A 263 25.90 -6.42 -2.23
N GLU A 264 24.80 -6.69 -1.52
CA GLU A 264 24.77 -7.34 -0.21
C GLU A 264 25.38 -8.75 -0.29
N LYS A 265 25.00 -9.53 -1.34
CA LYS A 265 25.57 -10.86 -1.58
C LYS A 265 27.08 -10.78 -1.81
N LYS A 266 27.54 -9.86 -2.67
CA LYS A 266 28.96 -9.68 -2.94
C LYS A 266 29.72 -9.29 -1.66
N ALA A 267 29.21 -8.34 -0.88
CA ALA A 267 29.82 -7.92 0.37
C ALA A 267 29.90 -9.07 1.39
N HIS A 268 28.89 -9.95 1.42
CA HIS A 268 28.93 -11.16 2.24
C HIS A 268 30.01 -12.15 1.76
N GLU A 269 30.11 -12.42 0.45
CA GLU A 269 31.11 -13.28 -0.15
C GLU A 269 32.54 -12.74 0.11
N ASP A 270 32.76 -11.43 -0.09
CA ASP A 270 34.03 -10.76 0.16
C ASP A 270 34.43 -10.87 1.66
N ARG A 271 33.48 -10.72 2.58
CA ARG A 271 33.71 -10.88 4.02
C ARG A 271 34.09 -12.30 4.38
N VAL A 272 33.37 -13.30 3.86
CA VAL A 272 33.69 -14.73 4.10
C VAL A 272 35.04 -15.08 3.54
N ALA A 273 35.40 -14.57 2.36
CA ALA A 273 36.75 -14.77 1.78
C ALA A 273 37.85 -14.13 2.64
N ALA A 274 37.65 -12.92 3.12
CA ALA A 274 38.61 -12.24 4.00
C ALA A 274 38.79 -12.96 5.35
N GLU A 275 37.70 -13.44 5.95
CA GLU A 275 37.76 -14.25 7.19
C GLU A 275 38.52 -15.56 6.97
N ALA A 276 38.27 -16.25 5.84
CA ALA A 276 39.00 -17.48 5.48
C ALA A 276 40.49 -17.23 5.26
N GLN A 277 40.83 -16.11 4.58
CA GLN A 277 42.24 -15.72 4.37
C GLN A 277 42.90 -15.39 5.70
N ALA A 278 42.27 -14.61 6.57
CA ALA A 278 42.84 -14.28 7.89
C ALA A 278 43.06 -15.54 8.76
N ALA A 279 42.14 -16.51 8.70
CA ALA A 279 42.28 -17.79 9.40
C ALA A 279 43.44 -18.62 8.83
N ALA A 280 43.63 -18.65 7.51
CA ALA A 280 44.74 -19.33 6.86
C ALA A 280 46.10 -18.69 7.21
N GLU A 281 46.18 -17.36 7.20
CA GLU A 281 47.38 -16.60 7.60
C GLU A 281 47.73 -16.85 9.06
N LYS A 282 46.76 -16.85 9.97
CA LYS A 282 46.95 -17.17 11.39
C LYS A 282 47.49 -18.59 11.55
N LYS A 283 46.89 -19.57 10.87
CA LYS A 283 47.37 -20.97 10.91
C LYS A 283 48.82 -21.10 10.39
N ALA A 284 49.11 -20.44 9.26
CA ALA A 284 50.49 -20.45 8.71
C ALA A 284 51.48 -19.76 9.64
N ALA A 285 51.11 -18.70 10.34
CA ALA A 285 51.96 -18.06 11.35
C ALA A 285 52.20 -18.96 12.56
N GLU A 286 51.18 -19.66 13.05
CA GLU A 286 51.32 -20.64 14.14
C GLU A 286 52.22 -21.81 13.75
N GLU A 287 52.07 -22.34 12.52
CA GLU A 287 52.93 -23.41 11.99
C GLU A 287 54.39 -22.95 11.85
N ARG A 288 54.65 -21.73 11.38
CA ARG A 288 56.00 -21.14 11.32
C ARG A 288 56.62 -20.97 12.71
N ALA A 289 55.86 -20.43 13.66
CA ALA A 289 56.34 -20.28 15.03
C ALA A 289 56.64 -21.63 15.69
N ALA A 290 55.81 -22.65 15.45
CA ALA A 290 56.08 -24.02 15.94
C ALA A 290 57.29 -24.63 15.29
N ALA A 291 57.56 -24.45 13.99
CA ALA A 291 58.73 -24.91 13.28
C ALA A 291 59.97 -24.18 13.75
N GLU A 292 59.92 -22.87 13.96
CA GLU A 292 61.02 -22.08 14.50
C GLU A 292 61.38 -22.53 15.92
N LYS A 293 60.43 -22.72 16.80
CA LYS A 293 60.62 -23.25 18.13
C LYS A 293 61.30 -24.63 18.10
N LYS A 294 60.78 -25.54 17.25
CA LYS A 294 61.33 -26.84 17.05
C LYS A 294 62.81 -26.78 16.58
N ALA A 295 63.08 -25.89 15.61
CA ALA A 295 64.48 -25.72 15.12
C ALA A 295 65.44 -25.22 16.24
N VAL A 296 64.97 -24.32 17.11
CA VAL A 296 65.71 -23.84 18.27
C VAL A 296 65.95 -24.98 19.27
N ASP A 297 64.90 -25.75 19.58
CA ASP A 297 65.02 -26.91 20.50
C ASP A 297 65.95 -28.00 19.95
N ASP A 298 65.81 -28.30 18.65
CA ASP A 298 66.75 -29.29 17.98
C ASP A 298 68.16 -28.77 17.96
N ALA A 299 68.43 -27.48 17.73
CA ALA A 299 69.78 -26.89 17.78
C ALA A 299 70.38 -26.93 19.20
N ALA A 300 69.54 -26.63 20.21
CA ALA A 300 69.97 -26.73 21.62
C ALA A 300 70.29 -28.19 22.02
N ALA A 301 69.50 -29.16 21.57
CA ALA A 301 69.75 -30.59 21.79
C ALA A 301 71.05 -31.06 21.10
N ALA A 302 71.29 -30.60 19.86
CA ALA A 302 72.54 -30.91 19.13
C ALA A 302 73.75 -30.29 19.80
N GLU A 303 73.69 -29.10 20.36
CA GLU A 303 74.74 -28.46 21.12
C GLU A 303 74.99 -29.19 22.41
N ALA A 304 73.94 -29.58 23.16
CA ALA A 304 74.11 -30.41 24.37
C ALA A 304 74.79 -31.78 24.07
N ALA A 305 74.39 -32.42 22.96
CA ALA A 305 74.96 -33.66 22.50
C ALA A 305 76.50 -33.50 22.18
N ARG A 306 76.87 -32.40 21.51
CA ARG A 306 78.28 -32.07 21.23
C ARG A 306 79.08 -31.84 22.52
N GLN A 307 78.50 -31.14 23.49
CA GLN A 307 79.16 -30.92 24.79
C GLN A 307 79.32 -32.22 25.57
N ALA A 308 78.31 -33.10 25.56
CA ALA A 308 78.36 -34.41 26.20
C ALA A 308 79.45 -35.33 25.58
N GLU A 309 79.48 -35.29 24.22
CA GLU A 309 80.53 -36.06 23.49
C GLU A 309 81.95 -35.50 23.78
N ALA A 310 82.10 -34.17 23.79
CA ALA A 310 83.39 -33.54 24.15
C ALA A 310 83.83 -33.89 25.59
N GLU A 311 82.88 -33.92 26.54
CA GLU A 311 83.10 -34.33 27.92
C GLU A 311 83.49 -35.84 28.01
N ARG A 312 82.78 -36.68 27.23
CA ARG A 312 83.10 -38.12 27.13
C ARG A 312 84.54 -38.34 26.60
N LEU A 313 84.92 -37.61 25.55
CA LEU A 313 86.23 -37.66 24.97
C LEU A 313 87.36 -37.20 25.96
N ARG A 314 87.08 -36.18 26.79
CA ARG A 314 87.98 -35.72 27.85
C ARG A 314 88.23 -36.78 28.94
N ARG A 315 87.29 -37.68 29.19
CA ARG A 315 87.34 -38.72 30.21
C ARG A 315 87.98 -40.00 29.69
N LEU A 316 88.33 -40.12 28.40
CA LEU A 316 88.98 -41.25 27.85
C LEU A 316 90.51 -41.28 28.39
N PRO A 317 90.96 -42.39 28.84
CA PRO A 317 92.42 -42.52 29.24
C PRO A 317 93.27 -42.24 28.01
N ALA A 318 94.44 -41.62 28.28
CA ALA A 318 95.40 -41.33 27.22
C ALA A 318 95.76 -42.61 26.44
N PRO A 319 95.85 -42.56 25.11
CA PRO A 319 96.24 -43.75 24.33
C PRO A 319 97.61 -44.23 24.72
N ALA A 320 97.70 -45.55 24.91
CA ALA A 320 98.97 -46.19 25.17
C ALA A 320 100.02 -45.88 24.06
N PRO A 321 101.31 -45.76 24.39
CA PRO A 321 102.34 -45.44 23.39
C PRO A 321 102.29 -46.42 22.24
N TYR A 322 102.28 -45.87 21.03
CA TYR A 322 102.29 -46.62 19.78
C TYR A 322 103.58 -47.46 19.64
N VAL A 323 103.46 -48.79 19.56
CA VAL A 323 104.49 -49.71 19.14
C VAL A 323 104.23 -50.07 17.68
N PRO A 324 105.18 -49.72 16.75
CA PRO A 324 104.94 -50.01 15.36
C PRO A 324 104.98 -51.54 15.10
N PRO A 325 103.99 -52.06 14.33
CA PRO A 325 103.98 -53.47 13.91
C PRO A 325 105.15 -53.79 12.94
N ALA A 326 105.67 -54.99 13.01
CA ALA A 326 106.67 -55.48 12.09
C ALA A 326 106.14 -55.50 10.61
N PRO A 327 107.05 -55.28 9.64
CA PRO A 327 106.61 -55.20 8.24
C PRO A 327 106.05 -56.53 7.72
N GLN A 328 104.86 -56.50 7.22
CA GLN A 328 104.20 -57.63 6.57
C GLN A 328 104.61 -57.73 5.09
N PRO A 329 104.67 -58.92 4.52
CA PRO A 329 105.04 -59.11 3.11
C PRO A 329 103.89 -58.59 2.18
N TYR A 330 104.32 -57.91 1.10
CA TYR A 330 103.44 -57.34 0.05
C TYR A 330 102.74 -58.45 -0.69
N ILE A 331 101.38 -58.39 -0.72
CA ILE A 331 100.50 -59.18 -1.58
C ILE A 331 99.85 -58.21 -2.61
N PRO A 332 100.04 -58.40 -3.91
CA PRO A 332 99.43 -57.51 -4.93
C PRO A 332 97.91 -57.65 -4.99
N PRO A 333 97.19 -56.55 -5.23
CA PRO A 333 95.73 -56.56 -5.28
C PRO A 333 95.23 -57.34 -6.49
N ALA A 334 94.09 -58.08 -6.29
CA ALA A 334 93.37 -58.78 -7.33
C ALA A 334 92.71 -57.80 -8.29
N PRO A 335 92.56 -58.11 -9.57
CA PRO A 335 91.93 -57.23 -10.56
C PRO A 335 90.42 -57.02 -10.29
N ALA A 336 90.00 -55.79 -10.42
CA ALA A 336 88.59 -55.37 -10.24
C ALA A 336 87.64 -56.08 -11.26
N PRO A 337 86.46 -56.46 -10.82
CA PRO A 337 85.46 -57.06 -11.74
C PRO A 337 85.04 -56.08 -12.80
N TYR A 338 85.02 -56.56 -14.03
CA TYR A 338 84.51 -55.87 -15.22
C TYR A 338 82.99 -55.58 -15.08
N VAL A 339 82.57 -54.28 -15.10
CA VAL A 339 81.17 -53.85 -15.21
C VAL A 339 80.88 -53.48 -16.68
N PRO A 340 79.98 -54.20 -17.36
CA PRO A 340 79.64 -53.86 -18.72
C PRO A 340 78.89 -52.56 -18.79
N PRO A 341 79.03 -51.73 -19.85
CA PRO A 341 78.28 -50.46 -20.01
C PRO A 341 76.77 -50.68 -20.18
N ALA A 342 75.97 -49.85 -19.51
CA ALA A 342 74.52 -49.86 -19.60
C ALA A 342 74.09 -49.62 -21.03
N THR A 343 73.48 -50.61 -21.67
CA THR A 343 72.91 -50.49 -23.03
C THR A 343 71.66 -49.59 -22.95
N LYS A 344 71.70 -48.48 -23.67
CA LYS A 344 70.50 -47.64 -23.87
C LYS A 344 69.48 -48.51 -24.58
N TYR A 345 68.33 -48.69 -23.94
CA TYR A 345 67.23 -49.36 -24.55
C TYR A 345 66.77 -48.57 -25.78
N THR A 346 66.74 -49.17 -26.96
CA THR A 346 66.41 -48.61 -28.25
C THR A 346 65.07 -49.20 -28.84
N GLY A 347 64.36 -50.02 -28.06
CA GLY A 347 63.15 -50.64 -28.45
C GLY A 347 61.92 -49.70 -28.32
N PRO A 348 60.79 -50.15 -28.76
CA PRO A 348 59.56 -49.37 -28.68
C PRO A 348 59.17 -49.08 -27.22
N ARG A 349 58.64 -47.85 -26.97
CA ARG A 349 58.30 -47.35 -25.62
C ARG A 349 56.80 -47.26 -25.49
N CYS A 350 56.20 -47.89 -24.47
CA CYS A 350 54.83 -47.75 -24.10
C CYS A 350 54.68 -46.70 -23.04
N TYR A 351 53.88 -45.64 -23.30
CA TYR A 351 53.62 -44.55 -22.37
C TYR A 351 52.40 -44.82 -21.53
N ALA A 352 52.46 -44.47 -20.26
CA ALA A 352 51.31 -44.50 -19.38
C ALA A 352 50.27 -43.41 -19.78
N PRO A 353 49.00 -43.58 -19.49
CA PRO A 353 48.01 -42.54 -19.72
C PRO A 353 48.43 -41.23 -19.04
N GLY A 354 48.60 -40.15 -19.85
CA GLY A 354 49.11 -38.85 -19.38
C GLY A 354 50.53 -38.49 -19.80
N GLY A 355 51.31 -39.38 -20.50
CA GLY A 355 52.51 -39.09 -21.28
C GLY A 355 53.79 -38.73 -20.51
N LYS A 356 53.83 -38.79 -19.19
CA LYS A 356 55.00 -38.35 -18.36
C LYS A 356 55.97 -39.46 -17.92
N SER A 357 55.64 -40.70 -18.12
CA SER A 357 56.55 -41.86 -17.87
C SER A 357 56.37 -42.93 -18.94
N TRP A 358 57.42 -43.74 -19.19
CA TRP A 358 57.40 -44.81 -20.18
C TRP A 358 58.03 -46.08 -19.61
N ARG A 359 57.70 -47.22 -20.19
CA ARG A 359 58.34 -48.53 -19.93
C ARG A 359 58.59 -49.25 -21.27
N PRO A 360 59.51 -50.22 -21.33
CA PRO A 360 59.61 -51.06 -22.50
C PRO A 360 58.29 -51.75 -22.84
N CYS A 361 57.87 -51.68 -24.09
CA CYS A 361 56.74 -52.48 -24.56
C CYS A 361 57.15 -54.00 -24.60
#